data_e028accc4549d5d7d4faa4c11728228f
#
_entry.id   e028accc4549d5d7d4faa4c11728228f
#
_cell.length_a   1.000
_cell.length_b   1.000
_cell.length_c   1.000
_cell.angle_alpha   90.00
_cell.angle_beta   90.00
_cell.angle_gamma   90.00
#
_symmetry.space_group_name_H-M   'P 1'
#
loop_
_entity.id
_entity.type
_entity.pdbx_description
1 polymer ?
#
loop_
_entity_poly.entity_id
_entity_poly.type
_entity_poly.pdbx_seq_one_letter_code
_entity_poly.pdbx_strand_id
1 'polypeptide(L)'
;NDTDPDRELYPEYAGDWWLVNSMIKESQLFFADLVVNNRPASGLIDSDYTFLDERLARHYGVDGLQGPVFKRTKLPQESPYGGILTQASVLKVTANGTVTSPVLRGVYVLERLLGYHPSPPPPSVPAVEPDIRGAATIRELLAKHREDPSCASCHAKIDPPGFALESFDVMGRWRDNYRSLGEGSKRIAGLGRSGNEFVHYIGSAVDSSGRMYKGEAFDGINEFKKLLLQDKEVIARNLVHQL
;
A
#
# COMPACT_ATOMS: atom_id res chain seq x y z
N ASN A 1 -2.29 9.38 -8.19
CA ASN A 1 -0.96 9.95 -8.30
C ASN A 1 -0.17 9.19 -9.36
N ASP A 2 0.24 9.85 -10.44
CA ASP A 2 0.94 9.21 -11.57
C ASP A 2 2.45 9.51 -11.53
N THR A 3 2.99 9.54 -10.32
CA THR A 3 4.40 9.84 -10.09
C THR A 3 5.25 8.61 -10.36
N ASP A 4 6.29 8.76 -11.18
CA ASP A 4 7.27 7.70 -11.40
C ASP A 4 8.05 7.43 -10.11
N PRO A 5 8.42 6.16 -9.85
CA PRO A 5 9.31 5.83 -8.74
C PRO A 5 10.67 6.52 -8.86
N ASP A 6 11.19 6.95 -7.73
CA ASP A 6 12.54 7.52 -7.65
C ASP A 6 13.57 6.52 -8.16
N ARG A 7 14.46 6.98 -9.05
CA ARG A 7 15.40 6.10 -9.78
C ARG A 7 16.56 5.59 -8.93
N GLU A 8 16.90 6.29 -7.88
CA GLU A 8 17.95 5.86 -6.95
C GLU A 8 17.40 4.93 -5.87
N LEU A 9 16.21 5.27 -5.32
CA LEU A 9 15.56 4.43 -4.32
C LEU A 9 14.95 3.16 -4.90
N TYR A 10 14.40 3.25 -6.12
CA TYR A 10 13.66 2.15 -6.77
C TYR A 10 14.12 1.92 -8.21
N PRO A 11 15.42 1.63 -8.41
CA PRO A 11 16.03 1.52 -9.75
C PRO A 11 15.43 0.40 -10.60
N GLU A 12 14.83 -0.61 -9.97
CA GLU A 12 14.18 -1.73 -10.64
C GLU A 12 12.87 -1.36 -11.34
N TYR A 13 12.24 -0.24 -10.97
CA TYR A 13 10.95 0.18 -11.53
C TYR A 13 11.04 1.28 -12.58
N ALA A 14 12.24 1.86 -12.76
CA ALA A 14 12.43 2.98 -13.69
C ALA A 14 11.91 2.68 -15.09
N GLY A 15 10.90 3.41 -15.54
CA GLY A 15 10.30 3.27 -16.87
C GLY A 15 9.58 1.93 -17.12
N ASP A 16 9.13 1.22 -16.07
CA ASP A 16 8.39 -0.05 -16.24
C ASP A 16 6.90 0.17 -16.44
N TRP A 17 6.52 0.80 -17.54
CA TRP A 17 5.13 1.01 -17.93
C TRP A 17 4.33 -0.29 -18.08
N TRP A 18 4.98 -1.38 -18.45
CA TRP A 18 4.35 -2.68 -18.57
C TRP A 18 3.91 -3.21 -17.21
N LEU A 19 4.72 -3.00 -16.16
CA LEU A 19 4.34 -3.37 -14.81
C LEU A 19 3.13 -2.55 -14.33
N VAL A 20 3.11 -1.23 -14.59
CA VAL A 20 1.97 -0.37 -14.25
C VAL A 20 0.70 -0.82 -14.96
N ASN A 21 0.80 -1.17 -16.26
CA ASN A 21 -0.35 -1.70 -17.00
C ASN A 21 -0.84 -3.04 -16.42
N SER A 22 0.08 -3.91 -16.00
CA SER A 22 -0.29 -5.18 -15.35
C SER A 22 -1.02 -4.94 -14.03
N MET A 23 -0.58 -4.00 -13.21
CA MET A 23 -1.24 -3.61 -11.96
C MET A 23 -2.67 -3.11 -12.19
N ILE A 24 -2.88 -2.25 -13.18
CA ILE A 24 -4.21 -1.74 -13.53
C ILE A 24 -5.11 -2.89 -13.99
N LYS A 25 -4.58 -3.76 -14.85
CA LYS A 25 -5.32 -4.89 -15.39
C LYS A 25 -5.71 -5.91 -14.33
N GLU A 26 -4.85 -6.14 -13.34
CA GLU A 26 -5.17 -6.96 -12.17
C GLU A 26 -6.46 -6.48 -11.51
N SER A 27 -6.51 -5.19 -11.14
CA SER A 27 -7.65 -4.62 -10.43
C SER A 27 -8.94 -4.69 -11.24
N GLN A 28 -8.85 -4.43 -12.55
CA GLN A 28 -10.00 -4.55 -13.46
C GLN A 28 -10.53 -5.98 -13.52
N LEU A 29 -9.64 -6.96 -13.68
CA LEU A 29 -10.03 -8.37 -13.78
C LEU A 29 -10.55 -8.91 -12.44
N PHE A 30 -9.91 -8.54 -11.35
CA PHE A 30 -10.31 -8.94 -10.02
C PHE A 30 -11.71 -8.42 -9.68
N PHE A 31 -11.98 -7.14 -9.91
CA PHE A 31 -13.28 -6.55 -9.66
C PHE A 31 -14.36 -7.13 -10.59
N ALA A 32 -14.03 -7.32 -11.86
CA ALA A 32 -14.94 -7.96 -12.81
C ALA A 32 -15.30 -9.40 -12.39
N ASP A 33 -14.32 -10.19 -11.91
CA ASP A 33 -14.58 -11.54 -11.42
C ASP A 33 -15.50 -11.55 -10.19
N LEU A 34 -15.31 -10.60 -9.27
CA LEU A 34 -16.19 -10.47 -8.09
C LEU A 34 -17.65 -10.21 -8.50
N VAL A 35 -17.86 -9.28 -9.44
CA VAL A 35 -19.22 -8.88 -9.86
C VAL A 35 -19.85 -9.94 -10.74
N VAL A 36 -19.16 -10.36 -11.83
CA VAL A 36 -19.74 -11.29 -12.84
C VAL A 36 -20.00 -12.67 -12.26
N ASN A 37 -19.13 -13.15 -11.37
CA ASN A 37 -19.26 -14.47 -10.77
C ASN A 37 -19.93 -14.44 -9.38
N ASN A 38 -20.57 -13.31 -9.01
CA ASN A 38 -21.30 -13.15 -7.76
C ASN A 38 -20.49 -13.64 -6.53
N ARG A 39 -19.21 -13.22 -6.45
CA ARG A 39 -18.34 -13.60 -5.34
C ARG A 39 -18.73 -12.87 -4.06
N PRO A 40 -18.45 -13.44 -2.89
CA PRO A 40 -18.68 -12.74 -1.62
C PRO A 40 -17.94 -11.40 -1.57
N ALA A 41 -18.61 -10.35 -1.08
CA ALA A 41 -18.01 -9.01 -0.93
C ALA A 41 -16.79 -9.02 0.03
N SER A 42 -16.69 -9.99 0.95
CA SER A 42 -15.51 -10.22 1.77
C SER A 42 -14.23 -10.46 0.96
N GLY A 43 -14.36 -10.98 -0.27
CA GLY A 43 -13.24 -11.13 -1.21
C GLY A 43 -12.57 -9.81 -1.59
N LEU A 44 -13.26 -8.66 -1.47
CA LEU A 44 -12.63 -7.35 -1.63
C LEU A 44 -11.57 -7.06 -0.55
N ILE A 45 -11.76 -7.59 0.65
CA ILE A 45 -10.87 -7.35 1.79
C ILE A 45 -9.77 -8.39 1.79
N ASP A 46 -10.16 -9.67 1.68
CA ASP A 46 -9.24 -10.79 1.74
C ASP A 46 -9.66 -11.85 0.74
N SER A 47 -8.74 -12.22 -0.13
CA SER A 47 -8.95 -13.20 -1.20
C SER A 47 -7.75 -14.12 -1.30
N ASP A 48 -8.00 -15.40 -1.49
CA ASP A 48 -6.97 -16.40 -1.71
C ASP A 48 -6.46 -16.44 -3.17
N TYR A 49 -6.88 -15.48 -4.01
CA TYR A 49 -6.47 -15.38 -5.41
C TYR A 49 -6.41 -13.94 -5.89
N THR A 50 -5.70 -13.75 -6.99
CA THR A 50 -5.74 -12.53 -7.80
C THR A 50 -5.50 -12.89 -9.29
N PHE A 51 -5.39 -11.89 -10.17
CA PHE A 51 -5.11 -12.08 -11.59
C PHE A 51 -3.72 -11.59 -11.92
N LEU A 52 -2.85 -12.49 -12.36
CA LEU A 52 -1.44 -12.21 -12.62
C LEU A 52 -1.05 -12.59 -14.05
N ASP A 53 -0.24 -11.74 -14.66
CA ASP A 53 0.68 -12.11 -15.72
C ASP A 53 2.07 -12.44 -15.12
N GLU A 54 3.03 -12.87 -15.95
CA GLU A 54 4.39 -13.18 -15.49
C GLU A 54 5.06 -12.00 -14.78
N ARG A 55 4.86 -10.77 -15.27
CA ARG A 55 5.52 -9.59 -14.74
C ARG A 55 5.03 -9.25 -13.34
N LEU A 56 3.72 -9.22 -13.16
CA LEU A 56 3.12 -8.94 -11.86
C LEU A 56 3.32 -10.09 -10.86
N ALA A 57 3.33 -11.34 -11.34
CA ALA A 57 3.67 -12.50 -10.51
C ALA A 57 5.08 -12.38 -9.94
N ARG A 58 6.07 -12.03 -10.78
CA ARG A 58 7.44 -11.78 -10.33
C ARG A 58 7.50 -10.61 -9.33
N HIS A 59 6.69 -9.59 -9.53
CA HIS A 59 6.59 -8.44 -8.63
C HIS A 59 6.08 -8.84 -7.25
N TYR A 60 5.08 -9.72 -7.19
CA TYR A 60 4.52 -10.26 -5.94
C TYR A 60 5.29 -11.45 -5.35
N GLY A 61 6.34 -11.91 -6.02
CA GLY A 61 7.09 -13.10 -5.59
C GLY A 61 6.30 -14.41 -5.77
N VAL A 62 5.40 -14.47 -6.75
CA VAL A 62 4.62 -15.66 -7.10
C VAL A 62 5.26 -16.34 -8.30
N ASP A 63 5.71 -17.58 -8.11
CA ASP A 63 6.39 -18.34 -9.15
C ASP A 63 5.41 -19.10 -10.08
N GLY A 64 5.95 -19.59 -11.22
CA GLY A 64 5.27 -20.53 -12.09
C GLY A 64 4.41 -19.91 -13.20
N LEU A 65 4.28 -18.59 -13.30
CA LEU A 65 3.60 -17.92 -14.40
C LEU A 65 4.59 -17.51 -15.49
N GLN A 66 4.17 -17.69 -16.75
CA GLN A 66 4.94 -17.30 -17.94
C GLN A 66 4.05 -16.56 -18.93
N GLY A 67 4.63 -15.54 -19.56
CA GLY A 67 4.03 -14.75 -20.63
C GLY A 67 3.05 -13.67 -20.15
N PRO A 68 2.47 -12.90 -21.10
CA PRO A 68 1.68 -11.71 -20.80
C PRO A 68 0.18 -12.01 -20.55
N VAL A 69 -0.21 -13.27 -20.60
CA VAL A 69 -1.62 -13.66 -20.42
C VAL A 69 -1.96 -13.72 -18.94
N PHE A 70 -2.95 -12.93 -18.53
CA PHE A 70 -3.46 -12.94 -17.17
C PHE A 70 -4.17 -14.24 -16.83
N LYS A 71 -3.84 -14.80 -15.69
CA LYS A 71 -4.47 -16.00 -15.15
C LYS A 71 -4.98 -15.73 -13.74
N ARG A 72 -6.17 -16.22 -13.44
CA ARG A 72 -6.65 -16.31 -12.06
C ARG A 72 -5.71 -17.24 -11.29
N THR A 73 -4.95 -16.68 -10.36
CA THR A 73 -3.85 -17.36 -9.68
C THR A 73 -4.15 -17.44 -8.19
N LYS A 74 -4.09 -18.65 -7.64
CA LYS A 74 -4.19 -18.84 -6.20
C LYS A 74 -2.91 -18.32 -5.54
N LEU A 75 -3.08 -17.52 -4.51
CA LEU A 75 -1.99 -16.97 -3.71
C LEU A 75 -1.50 -18.01 -2.68
N PRO A 76 -0.21 -18.00 -2.31
CA PRO A 76 0.28 -18.77 -1.17
C PRO A 76 -0.49 -18.43 0.10
N GLN A 77 -0.63 -19.39 1.01
CA GLN A 77 -1.43 -19.24 2.24
C GLN A 77 -0.97 -18.08 3.12
N GLU A 78 0.35 -17.87 3.19
CA GLU A 78 0.95 -16.77 3.98
C GLU A 78 1.25 -15.52 3.14
N SER A 79 0.67 -15.42 1.94
CA SER A 79 0.85 -14.25 1.10
C SER A 79 0.28 -13.01 1.79
N PRO A 80 1.01 -11.89 1.82
CA PRO A 80 0.46 -10.62 2.30
C PRO A 80 -0.55 -10.03 1.30
N TYR A 81 -0.51 -10.54 0.05
CA TYR A 81 -1.42 -10.12 -1.00
C TYR A 81 -2.78 -10.81 -0.87
N GLY A 82 -3.76 -10.30 -1.61
CA GLY A 82 -5.14 -10.78 -1.60
C GLY A 82 -6.11 -9.68 -1.15
N GLY A 83 -7.13 -9.45 -1.97
CA GLY A 83 -8.05 -8.32 -1.80
C GLY A 83 -7.47 -6.99 -2.32
N ILE A 84 -8.35 -6.00 -2.48
CA ILE A 84 -8.06 -4.75 -3.18
C ILE A 84 -6.99 -3.89 -2.51
N LEU A 85 -6.91 -3.93 -1.16
CA LEU A 85 -5.95 -3.11 -0.40
C LEU A 85 -4.49 -3.44 -0.68
N THR A 86 -4.21 -4.66 -1.09
CA THR A 86 -2.86 -5.14 -1.34
C THR A 86 -2.53 -5.25 -2.82
N GLN A 87 -3.42 -4.77 -3.69
CA GLN A 87 -3.12 -4.65 -5.11
C GLN A 87 -2.16 -3.49 -5.37
N ALA A 88 -1.16 -3.74 -6.19
CA ALA A 88 -0.10 -2.79 -6.47
C ALA A 88 -0.60 -1.48 -7.09
N SER A 89 -1.68 -1.51 -7.88
CA SER A 89 -2.32 -0.31 -8.43
C SER A 89 -2.82 0.64 -7.34
N VAL A 90 -3.47 0.10 -6.29
CA VAL A 90 -3.99 0.86 -5.15
C VAL A 90 -2.85 1.42 -4.30
N LEU A 91 -1.83 0.60 -4.05
CA LEU A 91 -0.68 0.98 -3.25
C LEU A 91 0.18 2.05 -3.95
N LYS A 92 0.28 2.00 -5.29
CA LYS A 92 0.99 3.01 -6.10
C LYS A 92 0.30 4.37 -6.05
N VAL A 93 -1.01 4.44 -6.23
CA VAL A 93 -1.72 5.74 -6.25
C VAL A 93 -1.78 6.42 -4.88
N THR A 94 -1.49 5.69 -3.81
CA THR A 94 -1.40 6.19 -2.44
C THR A 94 0.05 6.44 -1.98
N ALA A 95 0.98 6.55 -2.92
CA ALA A 95 2.39 6.91 -2.71
C ALA A 95 2.79 8.04 -3.66
N ASN A 96 3.92 8.71 -3.42
CA ASN A 96 4.40 9.81 -4.26
C ASN A 96 5.61 9.44 -5.15
N GLY A 97 5.93 8.16 -5.26
CA GLY A 97 7.08 7.67 -6.02
C GLY A 97 8.39 7.58 -5.22
N THR A 98 8.58 8.42 -4.22
CA THR A 98 9.75 8.41 -3.33
C THR A 98 9.42 7.74 -2.00
N VAL A 99 8.28 8.09 -1.42
CA VAL A 99 7.83 7.60 -0.12
C VAL A 99 6.37 7.15 -0.16
N THR A 100 6.04 6.26 0.74
CA THR A 100 4.67 5.86 1.02
C THR A 100 4.04 6.85 2.00
N SER A 101 2.72 6.96 1.99
CA SER A 101 1.99 7.84 2.88
C SER A 101 0.95 7.07 3.69
N PRO A 102 1.20 6.79 4.98
CA PRO A 102 0.19 6.20 5.84
C PRO A 102 -1.09 7.03 5.90
N VAL A 103 -0.98 8.35 5.82
CA VAL A 103 -2.15 9.25 5.81
C VAL A 103 -3.01 9.00 4.56
N LEU A 104 -2.42 9.04 3.36
CA LEU A 104 -3.17 8.80 2.12
C LEU A 104 -3.74 7.37 2.06
N ARG A 105 -2.95 6.38 2.48
CA ARG A 105 -3.39 4.98 2.57
C ARG A 105 -4.53 4.82 3.56
N GLY A 106 -4.44 5.46 4.73
CA GLY A 106 -5.49 5.44 5.74
C GLY A 106 -6.77 6.12 5.28
N VAL A 107 -6.67 7.29 4.66
CA VAL A 107 -7.83 7.98 4.04
C VAL A 107 -8.47 7.09 2.98
N TYR A 108 -7.68 6.45 2.12
CA TYR A 108 -8.20 5.51 1.12
C TYR A 108 -9.02 4.38 1.75
N VAL A 109 -8.52 3.74 2.81
CA VAL A 109 -9.24 2.68 3.53
C VAL A 109 -10.55 3.23 4.12
N LEU A 110 -10.48 4.38 4.80
CA LEU A 110 -11.65 4.97 5.45
C LEU A 110 -12.73 5.35 4.44
N GLU A 111 -12.36 6.04 3.36
CA GLU A 111 -13.32 6.52 2.36
C GLU A 111 -13.83 5.40 1.45
N ARG A 112 -12.90 4.62 0.89
CA ARG A 112 -13.24 3.65 -0.16
C ARG A 112 -13.82 2.35 0.37
N LEU A 113 -13.38 1.91 1.55
CA LEU A 113 -13.93 0.68 2.13
C LEU A 113 -14.97 0.95 3.21
N LEU A 114 -14.66 1.82 4.17
CA LEU A 114 -15.52 2.01 5.33
C LEU A 114 -16.60 3.11 5.15
N GLY A 115 -16.55 3.88 4.05
CA GLY A 115 -17.50 4.96 3.79
C GLY A 115 -17.42 6.13 4.78
N TYR A 116 -16.30 6.24 5.48
CA TYR A 116 -16.03 7.34 6.39
C TYR A 116 -15.16 8.40 5.71
N HIS A 117 -15.68 9.62 5.59
CA HIS A 117 -14.98 10.75 4.97
C HIS A 117 -14.37 11.64 6.08
N PRO A 118 -13.04 11.58 6.30
CA PRO A 118 -12.38 12.50 7.21
C PRO A 118 -12.61 13.96 6.77
N SER A 119 -12.77 14.86 7.72
CA SER A 119 -12.81 16.28 7.40
C SER A 119 -11.49 16.72 6.77
N PRO A 120 -11.50 17.63 5.77
CA PRO A 120 -10.28 18.18 5.22
C PRO A 120 -9.47 18.88 6.31
N PRO A 121 -8.13 18.88 6.21
CA PRO A 121 -7.29 19.56 7.16
C PRO A 121 -7.61 21.07 7.18
N PRO A 122 -7.49 21.75 8.32
CA PRO A 122 -7.63 23.20 8.38
C PRO A 122 -6.66 23.90 7.39
N PRO A 123 -7.05 24.99 6.75
CA PRO A 123 -6.22 25.67 5.74
C PRO A 123 -4.85 26.15 6.25
N SER A 124 -4.69 26.26 7.56
CA SER A 124 -3.44 26.69 8.22
C SER A 124 -2.46 25.54 8.49
N VAL A 125 -2.86 24.29 8.25
CA VAL A 125 -2.00 23.13 8.48
C VAL A 125 -1.21 22.85 7.20
N PRO A 126 0.13 22.98 7.21
CA PRO A 126 0.95 22.62 6.06
C PRO A 126 0.81 21.12 5.81
N ALA A 127 0.70 20.75 4.53
CA ALA A 127 0.78 19.36 4.13
C ALA A 127 2.12 18.77 4.61
N VAL A 128 2.06 17.82 5.53
CA VAL A 128 3.26 17.08 5.94
C VAL A 128 3.56 16.07 4.84
N GLU A 129 4.39 16.45 3.89
CA GLU A 129 5.05 15.46 3.05
C GLU A 129 6.17 14.84 3.90
N PRO A 130 6.07 13.56 4.25
CA PRO A 130 7.12 12.94 5.04
C PRO A 130 8.37 12.79 4.18
N ASP A 131 9.32 13.71 4.35
CA ASP A 131 10.66 13.54 3.82
C ASP A 131 11.43 12.58 4.73
N ILE A 132 11.42 11.30 4.36
CA ILE A 132 12.14 10.24 5.08
C ILE A 132 13.63 10.16 4.72
N ARG A 133 14.18 11.14 4.02
CA ARG A 133 15.62 11.21 3.74
C ARG A 133 16.47 11.51 4.98
N GLY A 134 15.84 11.80 6.12
CA GLY A 134 16.46 11.94 7.42
C GLY A 134 16.31 10.71 8.31
N ALA A 135 16.94 10.73 9.50
CA ALA A 135 16.97 9.62 10.45
C ALA A 135 15.64 9.27 11.12
N ALA A 136 14.57 10.06 10.92
CA ALA A 136 13.28 9.83 11.54
C ALA A 136 12.44 8.89 10.68
N THR A 137 11.76 7.94 11.31
CA THR A 137 10.75 7.12 10.65
C THR A 137 9.50 7.95 10.36
N ILE A 138 8.73 7.55 9.34
CA ILE A 138 7.44 8.20 9.03
C ILE A 138 6.49 8.17 10.25
N ARG A 139 6.56 7.12 11.07
CA ARG A 139 5.80 6.98 12.31
C ARG A 139 6.18 8.04 13.34
N GLU A 140 7.47 8.31 13.51
CA GLU A 140 7.96 9.37 14.42
C GLU A 140 7.54 10.76 13.95
N LEU A 141 7.60 11.03 12.64
CA LEU A 141 7.13 12.28 12.06
C LEU A 141 5.64 12.50 12.32
N LEU A 142 4.83 11.46 12.09
CA LEU A 142 3.39 11.53 12.37
C LEU A 142 3.09 11.60 13.87
N ALA A 143 3.91 10.98 14.72
CA ALA A 143 3.77 11.12 16.18
C ALA A 143 3.97 12.56 16.63
N LYS A 144 4.99 13.26 16.13
CA LYS A 144 5.19 14.70 16.39
C LYS A 144 4.03 15.54 15.89
N HIS A 145 3.51 15.24 14.68
CA HIS A 145 2.36 15.97 14.15
C HIS A 145 1.11 15.81 15.02
N ARG A 146 0.94 14.67 15.68
CA ARG A 146 -0.18 14.39 16.61
C ARG A 146 -0.01 14.99 18.02
N GLU A 147 1.09 15.65 18.32
CA GLU A 147 1.25 16.40 19.57
C GLU A 147 0.25 17.57 19.64
N ASP A 148 -0.18 18.11 18.49
CA ASP A 148 -1.28 19.08 18.42
C ASP A 148 -2.62 18.35 18.55
N PRO A 149 -3.44 18.68 19.58
CA PRO A 149 -4.75 18.05 19.79
C PRO A 149 -5.72 18.20 18.62
N SER A 150 -5.60 19.28 17.84
CA SER A 150 -6.45 19.49 16.66
C SER A 150 -6.14 18.51 15.54
N CYS A 151 -4.88 18.10 15.39
CA CYS A 151 -4.44 17.10 14.44
C CYS A 151 -4.70 15.66 14.95
N ALA A 152 -4.48 15.44 16.24
CA ALA A 152 -4.60 14.12 16.86
C ALA A 152 -5.96 13.46 16.66
N SER A 153 -7.05 14.23 16.71
CA SER A 153 -8.42 13.70 16.62
C SER A 153 -8.74 13.02 15.29
N CYS A 154 -8.20 13.54 14.18
CA CYS A 154 -8.34 12.95 12.85
C CYS A 154 -7.31 11.84 12.62
N HIS A 155 -6.04 12.08 12.96
CA HIS A 155 -4.96 11.13 12.76
C HIS A 155 -5.10 9.84 13.58
N ALA A 156 -5.76 9.87 14.75
CA ALA A 156 -6.09 8.68 15.52
C ALA A 156 -6.95 7.66 14.74
N LYS A 157 -7.72 8.11 13.74
CA LYS A 157 -8.55 7.25 12.88
C LYS A 157 -7.84 6.94 11.56
N ILE A 158 -7.12 7.91 11.00
CA ILE A 158 -6.51 7.84 9.66
C ILE A 158 -5.24 6.98 9.68
N ASP A 159 -4.32 7.25 10.63
CA ASP A 159 -2.97 6.66 10.57
C ASP A 159 -2.95 5.13 10.76
N PRO A 160 -3.72 4.52 11.69
CA PRO A 160 -3.62 3.08 11.91
C PRO A 160 -3.89 2.24 10.65
N PRO A 161 -4.98 2.45 9.88
CA PRO A 161 -5.18 1.73 8.63
C PRO A 161 -4.04 1.91 7.62
N GLY A 162 -3.43 3.10 7.61
CA GLY A 162 -2.29 3.38 6.75
C GLY A 162 -1.03 2.65 7.16
N PHE A 163 -0.75 2.55 8.47
CA PHE A 163 0.39 1.79 8.98
C PHE A 163 0.31 0.31 8.63
N ALA A 164 -0.88 -0.29 8.64
CA ALA A 164 -1.07 -1.68 8.22
C ALA A 164 -0.54 -1.97 6.81
N LEU A 165 -0.44 -0.94 5.95
CA LEU A 165 0.00 -1.03 4.56
C LEU A 165 1.47 -0.62 4.35
N GLU A 166 2.21 -0.25 5.40
CA GLU A 166 3.58 0.27 5.25
C GLU A 166 4.62 -0.80 4.86
N SER A 167 4.33 -2.08 5.07
CA SER A 167 5.16 -3.16 4.52
C SER A 167 5.08 -3.30 2.99
N PHE A 168 4.31 -2.45 2.30
CA PHE A 168 4.32 -2.35 0.85
C PHE A 168 5.02 -1.06 0.42
N ASP A 169 5.97 -1.16 -0.51
CA ASP A 169 6.69 -0.02 -1.06
C ASP A 169 5.82 0.87 -1.95
N VAL A 170 6.42 1.85 -2.61
CA VAL A 170 5.75 2.81 -3.50
C VAL A 170 5.13 2.17 -4.75
N MET A 171 5.52 0.94 -5.07
CA MET A 171 4.98 0.16 -6.19
C MET A 171 4.18 -1.06 -5.72
N GLY A 172 3.93 -1.16 -4.42
CA GLY A 172 3.15 -2.26 -3.84
C GLY A 172 3.89 -3.57 -3.66
N ARG A 173 5.23 -3.58 -3.75
CA ARG A 173 6.02 -4.75 -3.43
C ARG A 173 6.26 -4.82 -1.92
N TRP A 174 6.27 -6.04 -1.37
CA TRP A 174 6.59 -6.26 0.03
C TRP A 174 8.00 -5.81 0.39
N ARG A 175 8.16 -5.16 1.54
CA ARG A 175 9.44 -4.74 2.12
C ARG A 175 9.44 -4.92 3.62
N ASP A 176 10.59 -5.32 4.17
CA ASP A 176 10.84 -5.39 5.61
C ASP A 176 11.53 -4.12 6.13
N ASN A 177 12.20 -3.40 5.24
CA ASN A 177 12.93 -2.18 5.55
C ASN A 177 12.59 -1.06 4.58
N TYR A 178 12.64 0.18 5.05
CA TYR A 178 12.65 1.36 4.20
C TYR A 178 13.95 1.44 3.39
N ARG A 179 13.94 2.22 2.33
CA ARG A 179 15.17 2.61 1.59
C ARG A 179 15.48 4.07 1.89
N SER A 180 16.77 4.42 1.91
CA SER A 180 17.27 5.76 2.21
C SER A 180 18.36 6.16 1.23
N LEU A 181 18.42 7.46 0.88
CA LEU A 181 19.53 8.05 0.11
C LEU A 181 20.67 8.54 1.02
N GLY A 182 20.41 8.68 2.31
CA GLY A 182 21.40 9.18 3.29
C GLY A 182 22.16 8.05 3.97
N GLU A 183 21.64 7.59 5.10
CA GLU A 183 22.29 6.59 5.96
C GLU A 183 21.46 5.31 6.03
N GLY A 184 22.11 4.20 6.36
CA GLY A 184 21.46 2.92 6.54
C GLY A 184 22.42 1.81 6.89
N SER A 185 21.87 0.63 7.20
CA SER A 185 22.65 -0.53 7.65
C SER A 185 23.50 -1.16 6.54
N LYS A 186 23.08 -1.03 5.27
CA LYS A 186 23.78 -1.61 4.13
C LYS A 186 23.65 -0.72 2.90
N ARG A 187 24.77 -0.42 2.25
CA ARG A 187 24.83 0.29 0.97
C ARG A 187 24.51 -0.68 -0.17
N ILE A 188 23.60 -0.28 -1.04
CA ILE A 188 23.25 -0.98 -2.28
C ILE A 188 23.57 -0.04 -3.45
N ALA A 189 24.32 -0.53 -4.43
CA ALA A 189 24.72 0.25 -5.60
C ALA A 189 24.78 -0.65 -6.84
N GLY A 190 24.55 -0.08 -8.00
CA GLY A 190 24.63 -0.81 -9.27
C GLY A 190 24.12 0.00 -10.43
N LEU A 191 23.72 -0.70 -11.49
CA LEU A 191 23.01 -0.12 -12.63
C LEU A 191 21.52 -0.45 -12.50
N GLY A 192 20.71 0.57 -12.55
CA GLY A 192 19.26 0.43 -12.55
C GLY A 192 18.73 -0.06 -13.91
N ARG A 193 17.44 -0.32 -13.98
CA ARG A 193 16.77 -0.77 -15.19
C ARG A 193 16.94 0.19 -16.39
N SER A 194 17.04 1.48 -16.11
CA SER A 194 17.28 2.52 -17.12
C SER A 194 18.74 2.65 -17.56
N GLY A 195 19.67 1.82 -17.02
CA GLY A 195 21.10 1.90 -17.27
C GLY A 195 21.84 2.99 -16.49
N ASN A 196 21.15 3.76 -15.64
CA ASN A 196 21.79 4.75 -14.78
C ASN A 196 22.35 4.09 -13.52
N GLU A 197 23.48 4.61 -13.03
CA GLU A 197 24.00 4.24 -11.73
C GLU A 197 23.02 4.68 -10.62
N PHE A 198 22.95 3.89 -9.56
CA PHE A 198 22.17 4.22 -8.37
C PHE A 198 22.93 3.87 -7.10
N VAL A 199 22.60 4.57 -6.02
CA VAL A 199 23.06 4.26 -4.67
C VAL A 199 21.92 4.54 -3.70
N HIS A 200 21.52 3.52 -2.95
CA HIS A 200 20.66 3.69 -1.78
C HIS A 200 21.13 2.80 -0.63
N TYR A 201 20.52 2.99 0.53
CA TYR A 201 20.83 2.24 1.74
C TYR A 201 19.58 1.51 2.23
N ILE A 202 19.79 0.38 2.91
CA ILE A 202 18.73 -0.26 3.70
C ILE A 202 18.54 0.57 4.95
N GLY A 203 17.40 1.21 5.05
CA GLY A 203 17.00 2.07 6.16
C GLY A 203 16.43 1.28 7.36
N SER A 204 15.64 1.97 8.19
CA SER A 204 14.98 1.38 9.35
C SER A 204 14.01 0.26 8.97
N ALA A 205 13.78 -0.66 9.91
CA ALA A 205 12.74 -1.67 9.77
C ALA A 205 11.35 -1.01 9.68
N VAL A 206 10.47 -1.63 8.91
CA VAL A 206 9.07 -1.20 8.82
C VAL A 206 8.33 -1.70 10.06
N ASP A 207 7.60 -0.79 10.71
CA ASP A 207 6.62 -1.11 11.74
C ASP A 207 5.21 -0.91 11.17
N SER A 208 4.55 -2.00 10.81
CA SER A 208 3.18 -2.03 10.28
C SER A 208 2.12 -2.35 11.34
N SER A 209 2.50 -2.39 12.60
CA SER A 209 1.57 -2.58 13.72
C SER A 209 0.69 -1.34 13.95
N GLY A 210 -0.43 -1.53 14.60
CA GLY A 210 -1.30 -0.42 14.94
C GLY A 210 -2.41 -0.80 15.90
N ARG A 211 -3.19 0.23 16.27
CA ARG A 211 -4.40 0.08 17.07
C ARG A 211 -5.49 0.96 16.49
N MET A 212 -6.61 0.34 16.14
CA MET A 212 -7.78 1.04 15.65
C MET A 212 -8.34 1.97 16.74
N TYR A 213 -9.09 2.98 16.33
CA TYR A 213 -9.67 3.95 17.26
C TYR A 213 -10.65 3.32 18.27
N LYS A 214 -11.23 2.16 17.95
CA LYS A 214 -12.07 1.37 18.86
C LYS A 214 -11.27 0.52 19.85
N GLY A 215 -9.95 0.45 19.70
CA GLY A 215 -9.04 -0.24 20.62
C GLY A 215 -8.48 -1.56 20.12
N GLU A 216 -8.95 -2.10 18.99
CA GLU A 216 -8.45 -3.35 18.42
C GLU A 216 -7.03 -3.18 17.92
N ALA A 217 -6.12 -4.03 18.35
CA ALA A 217 -4.72 -4.06 17.90
C ALA A 217 -4.55 -4.99 16.70
N PHE A 218 -3.55 -4.71 15.88
CA PHE A 218 -3.11 -5.58 14.79
C PHE A 218 -1.59 -5.50 14.63
N ASP A 219 -0.99 -6.58 14.14
CA ASP A 219 0.40 -6.66 13.73
C ASP A 219 0.47 -6.97 12.23
N GLY A 220 0.47 -5.90 11.43
CA GLY A 220 0.54 -5.97 9.98
C GLY A 220 -0.78 -6.24 9.25
N ILE A 221 -0.66 -6.43 7.94
CA ILE A 221 -1.79 -6.45 7.01
C ILE A 221 -2.75 -7.61 7.23
N ASN A 222 -2.24 -8.80 7.57
CA ASN A 222 -3.10 -9.99 7.70
C ASN A 222 -4.04 -9.89 8.91
N GLU A 223 -3.58 -9.33 10.02
CA GLU A 223 -4.44 -9.08 11.18
C GLU A 223 -5.39 -7.91 10.91
N PHE A 224 -4.90 -6.87 10.24
CA PHE A 224 -5.75 -5.76 9.85
C PHE A 224 -6.92 -6.18 8.94
N LYS A 225 -6.68 -7.06 7.95
CA LYS A 225 -7.75 -7.64 7.11
C LYS A 225 -8.79 -8.37 7.97
N LYS A 226 -8.37 -9.13 8.99
CA LYS A 226 -9.30 -9.81 9.91
C LYS A 226 -10.19 -8.82 10.67
N LEU A 227 -9.66 -7.67 11.07
CA LEU A 227 -10.46 -6.61 11.69
C LEU A 227 -11.46 -6.01 10.70
N LEU A 228 -11.04 -5.71 9.46
CA LEU A 228 -11.94 -5.20 8.43
C LEU A 228 -13.08 -6.18 8.09
N LEU A 229 -12.82 -7.49 8.13
CA LEU A 229 -13.84 -8.51 7.90
C LEU A 229 -14.95 -8.52 8.95
N GLN A 230 -14.72 -7.96 10.13
CA GLN A 230 -15.77 -7.76 11.14
C GLN A 230 -16.78 -6.69 10.70
N ASP A 231 -16.34 -5.70 9.92
CA ASP A 231 -17.15 -4.62 9.36
C ASP A 231 -17.62 -4.89 7.91
N LYS A 232 -17.61 -6.16 7.44
CA LYS A 232 -17.91 -6.55 6.05
C LYS A 232 -19.24 -6.03 5.52
N GLU A 233 -20.25 -5.87 6.36
CA GLU A 233 -21.57 -5.35 5.97
C GLU A 233 -21.50 -3.84 5.67
N VAL A 234 -20.71 -3.09 6.44
CA VAL A 234 -20.44 -1.67 6.20
C VAL A 234 -19.72 -1.50 4.87
N ILE A 235 -18.71 -2.34 4.62
CA ILE A 235 -17.92 -2.33 3.37
C ILE A 235 -18.81 -2.69 2.18
N ALA A 236 -19.63 -3.72 2.28
CA ALA A 236 -20.55 -4.10 1.20
C ALA A 236 -21.57 -2.98 0.88
N ARG A 237 -22.13 -2.34 1.91
CA ARG A 237 -23.03 -1.20 1.74
C ARG A 237 -22.33 -0.03 1.06
N ASN A 238 -21.13 0.33 1.50
CA ASN A 238 -20.36 1.42 0.91
C ASN A 238 -20.03 1.14 -0.55
N LEU A 239 -19.66 -0.10 -0.90
CA LEU A 239 -19.44 -0.50 -2.28
C LEU A 239 -20.66 -0.25 -3.16
N VAL A 240 -21.86 -0.63 -2.70
CA VAL A 240 -23.10 -0.40 -3.43
C VAL A 240 -23.38 1.09 -3.64
N HIS A 241 -22.99 1.93 -2.70
CA HIS A 241 -23.14 3.39 -2.84
C HIS A 241 -22.16 4.02 -3.84
N GLN A 242 -21.05 3.34 -4.16
CA GLN A 242 -20.05 3.81 -5.11
C GLN A 242 -20.27 3.33 -6.55
N LEU A 243 -21.17 2.35 -6.76
CA LEU A 243 -21.56 1.81 -8.06
C LEU A 243 -22.73 2.59 -8.65
#